data_a6019e68decae3be3defe0b89ed690fc
#
_entry.id   a6019e68decae3be3defe0b89ed690fc
#
_cell.length_a   1.000
_cell.length_b   1.000
_cell.length_c   1.000
_cell.angle_alpha   90.00
_cell.angle_beta   90.00
_cell.angle_gamma   90.00
#
_symmetry.space_group_name_H-M   'P 1'
#
loop_
_entity.id
_entity.type
_entity.pdbx_description
1 polymer ?
#
loop_
_entity_poly.entity_id
_entity_poly.type
_entity_poly.pdbx_seq_one_letter_code
_entity_poly.pdbx_strand_id
1 'polypeptide(L)'
;MASSVPLGLTKLCRVISSVGGPKVNEWIIRPFCQEDAAAWKAFLCDSNNATLFHDLDFLGYHRADRYDFRHLIAMRGARIGAVIPGALSADGIFVSLAGASIGGPAVKKSLPAEACLHLIEALQLYCTVADWRGIEITLPPPAYNDEPDQLIEFALHVRGFELIHRSMPLLIPLDHQKGDNYQRLFRQSQRSYVRACREKGVIVTETGIEGLGEFLELFAETYARLEALPTHTPEEIQRLFRRVPARLRIWSAKLDGTTIASVLLFVLNRNICNTFYICDRASHREFHGVTVLFAEIIDVLANRGFRYLDLGPSASSAHFNRGVVSFKESLGARAFCRDRWGWRN
;
A
#
# COMPACT_ATOMS: atom_id res chain seq x y z
N MET A 1 1.54 -19.13 29.95
CA MET A 1 0.48 -20.10 29.61
C MET A 1 0.79 -20.59 28.20
N ALA A 2 1.11 -21.86 28.07
CA ALA A 2 1.53 -22.46 26.80
C ALA A 2 0.33 -22.51 25.82
N SER A 3 0.45 -21.86 24.69
CA SER A 3 -0.52 -21.88 23.59
C SER A 3 -0.51 -23.27 22.96
N SER A 4 -1.60 -24.01 23.15
CA SER A 4 -1.83 -25.32 22.54
C SER A 4 -1.93 -25.14 21.00
N VAL A 5 -0.99 -25.75 20.28
CA VAL A 5 -1.05 -25.89 18.83
C VAL A 5 -2.29 -26.74 18.49
N PRO A 6 -3.22 -26.30 17.60
CA PRO A 6 -4.40 -27.08 17.25
C PRO A 6 -3.98 -28.42 16.60
N LEU A 7 -4.59 -29.51 17.05
CA LEU A 7 -4.35 -30.89 16.57
C LEU A 7 -4.46 -31.09 15.03
N GLY A 8 -5.07 -30.14 14.29
CA GLY A 8 -5.15 -30.14 12.84
C GLY A 8 -3.81 -29.93 12.12
N LEU A 9 -2.88 -29.19 12.70
CA LEU A 9 -1.59 -28.85 12.08
C LEU A 9 -0.63 -30.03 12.01
N THR A 10 -0.71 -30.97 12.96
CA THR A 10 0.09 -32.22 12.94
C THR A 10 -0.39 -33.18 11.84
N LYS A 11 -1.66 -33.12 11.44
CA LYS A 11 -2.17 -33.87 10.28
C LYS A 11 -1.72 -33.24 8.95
N LEU A 12 -1.60 -31.92 8.88
CA LEU A 12 -1.15 -31.21 7.67
C LEU A 12 0.25 -31.64 7.23
N CYS A 13 1.20 -31.74 8.16
CA CYS A 13 2.56 -32.23 7.87
C CYS A 13 2.59 -33.70 7.45
N ARG A 14 1.62 -34.55 7.85
CA ARG A 14 1.57 -35.96 7.49
C ARG A 14 0.90 -36.28 6.14
N VAL A 15 -0.08 -35.49 5.73
CA VAL A 15 -0.77 -35.69 4.44
C VAL A 15 0.14 -35.35 3.26
N ILE A 16 1.01 -34.35 3.41
CA ILE A 16 1.97 -33.95 2.36
C ILE A 16 3.13 -34.96 2.22
N SER A 17 3.42 -35.73 3.27
CA SER A 17 4.53 -36.74 3.25
C SER A 17 4.18 -38.07 2.60
N SER A 18 2.94 -38.34 2.25
CA SER A 18 2.48 -39.67 1.79
C SER A 18 2.36 -39.84 0.27
N VAL A 19 2.61 -38.76 -0.51
CA VAL A 19 2.55 -38.87 -1.99
C VAL A 19 3.89 -38.43 -2.58
N GLY A 20 4.80 -39.37 -2.75
CA GLY A 20 6.06 -39.24 -3.50
C GLY A 20 6.98 -38.11 -3.01
N GLY A 21 8.29 -38.35 -2.90
CA GLY A 21 9.26 -37.37 -2.42
C GLY A 21 9.12 -35.98 -3.10
N PRO A 22 9.51 -34.90 -2.44
CA PRO A 22 9.22 -33.53 -2.89
C PRO A 22 9.78 -33.31 -4.29
N LYS A 23 8.88 -33.11 -5.26
CA LYS A 23 9.27 -32.62 -6.58
C LYS A 23 9.87 -31.23 -6.39
N VAL A 24 10.96 -30.89 -7.05
CA VAL A 24 11.76 -29.66 -6.93
C VAL A 24 10.92 -28.36 -7.11
N ASN A 25 9.64 -28.46 -7.48
CA ASN A 25 8.72 -27.34 -7.74
C ASN A 25 7.52 -27.27 -6.78
N GLU A 26 7.49 -28.01 -5.69
CA GLU A 26 6.32 -28.07 -4.82
C GLU A 26 6.34 -26.90 -3.80
N TRP A 27 5.22 -26.15 -3.77
CA TRP A 27 5.00 -25.10 -2.79
C TRP A 27 4.38 -25.69 -1.51
N ILE A 28 4.94 -25.32 -0.36
CA ILE A 28 4.37 -25.65 0.95
C ILE A 28 3.97 -24.36 1.63
N ILE A 29 2.67 -24.18 1.88
CA ILE A 29 2.16 -23.02 2.61
C ILE A 29 2.02 -23.39 4.08
N ARG A 30 2.50 -22.51 4.95
CA ARG A 30 2.39 -22.64 6.41
C ARG A 30 2.09 -21.30 7.07
N PRO A 31 1.55 -21.31 8.29
CA PRO A 31 1.43 -20.09 9.08
C PRO A 31 2.80 -19.45 9.35
N PHE A 32 2.82 -18.15 9.39
CA PHE A 32 3.94 -17.37 9.94
C PHE A 32 4.06 -17.64 11.45
N CYS A 33 5.27 -17.75 11.95
CA CYS A 33 5.59 -17.72 13.38
C CYS A 33 6.61 -16.61 13.68
N GLN A 34 6.77 -16.22 14.95
CA GLN A 34 7.60 -15.07 15.33
C GLN A 34 9.08 -15.24 14.95
N GLU A 35 9.56 -16.48 14.91
CA GLU A 35 10.91 -16.83 14.49
C GLU A 35 11.19 -16.51 13.02
N ASP A 36 10.13 -16.42 12.21
CA ASP A 36 10.23 -16.07 10.79
C ASP A 36 10.40 -14.56 10.54
N ALA A 37 10.21 -13.70 11.54
CA ALA A 37 10.14 -12.25 11.36
C ALA A 37 11.37 -11.66 10.66
N ALA A 38 12.57 -12.11 11.03
CA ALA A 38 13.81 -11.66 10.40
C ALA A 38 13.91 -12.11 8.93
N ALA A 39 13.54 -13.36 8.64
CA ALA A 39 13.54 -13.91 7.27
C ALA A 39 12.45 -13.26 6.40
N TRP A 40 11.27 -12.99 6.96
CA TRP A 40 10.21 -12.22 6.31
C TRP A 40 10.71 -10.83 5.88
N LYS A 41 11.30 -10.07 6.82
CA LYS A 41 11.82 -8.73 6.55
C LYS A 41 12.92 -8.73 5.48
N ALA A 42 13.84 -9.68 5.56
CA ALA A 42 14.88 -9.87 4.54
C ALA A 42 14.28 -10.20 3.16
N PHE A 43 13.24 -11.06 3.12
CA PHE A 43 12.55 -11.41 1.88
C PHE A 43 11.90 -10.20 1.20
N LEU A 44 11.26 -9.31 1.97
CA LEU A 44 10.64 -8.09 1.41
C LEU A 44 11.64 -7.18 0.70
N CYS A 45 12.90 -7.11 1.16
CA CYS A 45 13.93 -6.29 0.53
C CYS A 45 14.25 -6.73 -0.91
N ASP A 46 14.13 -8.04 -1.19
CA ASP A 46 14.44 -8.66 -2.48
C ASP A 46 13.18 -8.90 -3.35
N SER A 47 12.01 -8.54 -2.86
CA SER A 47 10.75 -8.78 -3.56
C SER A 47 10.53 -7.80 -4.69
N ASN A 48 9.86 -8.26 -5.77
CA ASN A 48 9.48 -7.42 -6.90
C ASN A 48 8.37 -6.42 -6.56
N ASN A 49 7.40 -6.87 -5.77
CA ASN A 49 6.13 -6.18 -5.53
C ASN A 49 5.84 -5.86 -4.06
N ALA A 50 6.81 -6.08 -3.16
CA ALA A 50 6.62 -5.75 -1.76
C ALA A 50 6.47 -4.24 -1.53
N THR A 51 5.63 -3.90 -0.58
CA THR A 51 5.38 -2.52 -0.14
C THR A 51 5.41 -2.44 1.38
N LEU A 52 5.31 -1.21 1.92
CA LEU A 52 5.12 -0.96 3.36
C LEU A 52 3.98 -1.79 3.95
N PHE A 53 2.93 -2.06 3.17
CA PHE A 53 1.77 -2.83 3.64
C PHE A 53 2.05 -4.33 3.84
N HIS A 54 3.20 -4.83 3.38
CA HIS A 54 3.68 -6.19 3.67
C HIS A 54 4.59 -6.23 4.91
N ASP A 55 4.97 -5.07 5.46
CA ASP A 55 5.86 -4.98 6.62
C ASP A 55 5.08 -5.27 7.91
N LEU A 56 5.55 -6.25 8.69
CA LEU A 56 4.94 -6.62 9.96
C LEU A 56 5.02 -5.50 11.01
N ASP A 57 6.06 -4.65 10.94
CA ASP A 57 6.17 -3.47 11.81
C ASP A 57 5.03 -2.48 11.49
N PHE A 58 4.72 -2.28 10.20
CA PHE A 58 3.56 -1.48 9.79
C PHE A 58 2.26 -2.12 10.30
N LEU A 59 2.03 -3.40 10.00
CA LEU A 59 0.77 -4.08 10.38
C LEU A 59 0.54 -4.09 11.90
N GLY A 60 1.61 -4.09 12.67
CA GLY A 60 1.55 -4.05 14.14
C GLY A 60 1.08 -2.71 14.74
N TYR A 61 0.75 -1.66 13.96
CA TYR A 61 0.16 -0.44 14.52
C TYR A 61 -1.30 -0.61 14.91
N HIS A 62 -2.00 -1.56 14.31
CA HIS A 62 -3.37 -1.87 14.67
C HIS A 62 -3.47 -2.38 16.10
N ARG A 63 -4.61 -2.18 16.73
CA ARG A 63 -4.92 -2.83 18.01
C ARG A 63 -4.95 -4.33 17.79
N ALA A 64 -4.45 -5.08 18.79
CA ALA A 64 -4.34 -6.54 18.70
C ALA A 64 -5.67 -7.28 18.49
N ASP A 65 -6.78 -6.65 18.88
CA ASP A 65 -8.15 -7.18 18.78
C ASP A 65 -8.87 -6.79 17.48
N ARG A 66 -8.25 -5.96 16.62
CA ARG A 66 -8.93 -5.42 15.44
C ARG A 66 -9.01 -6.40 14.28
N TYR A 67 -7.99 -7.24 14.10
CA TYR A 67 -7.88 -8.21 13.01
C TYR A 67 -7.35 -9.54 13.52
N ASP A 68 -7.95 -10.64 13.10
CA ASP A 68 -7.40 -11.98 13.30
C ASP A 68 -6.30 -12.26 12.26
N PHE A 69 -5.11 -11.72 12.49
CA PHE A 69 -3.99 -11.87 11.57
C PHE A 69 -3.58 -13.33 11.42
N ARG A 70 -3.52 -13.80 10.17
CA ARG A 70 -3.17 -15.15 9.73
C ARG A 70 -2.13 -15.08 8.61
N HIS A 71 -1.01 -14.41 8.86
CA HIS A 71 0.06 -14.30 7.86
C HIS A 71 0.59 -15.67 7.47
N LEU A 72 0.91 -15.83 6.18
CA LEU A 72 1.36 -17.10 5.61
C LEU A 72 2.75 -16.95 4.99
N ILE A 73 3.52 -18.03 5.06
CA ILE A 73 4.78 -18.21 4.35
C ILE A 73 4.61 -19.33 3.34
N ALA A 74 4.98 -19.07 2.08
CA ALA A 74 5.06 -20.06 1.03
C ALA A 74 6.53 -20.46 0.83
N MET A 75 6.83 -21.71 1.15
CA MET A 75 8.14 -22.31 1.00
C MET A 75 8.28 -22.96 -0.38
N ARG A 76 9.46 -22.82 -0.99
CA ARG A 76 9.83 -23.56 -2.20
C ARG A 76 11.13 -24.30 -1.91
N GLY A 77 11.01 -25.60 -1.69
CA GLY A 77 12.07 -26.38 -1.03
C GLY A 77 12.35 -25.84 0.37
N ALA A 78 13.61 -25.61 0.71
CA ALA A 78 14.02 -25.10 2.02
C ALA A 78 14.01 -23.57 2.14
N ARG A 79 13.58 -22.83 1.11
CA ARG A 79 13.65 -21.36 1.08
C ARG A 79 12.27 -20.72 1.06
N ILE A 80 12.14 -19.53 1.62
CA ILE A 80 10.95 -18.70 1.43
C ILE A 80 10.88 -18.29 -0.06
N GLY A 81 9.79 -18.61 -0.72
CA GLY A 81 9.51 -18.27 -2.10
C GLY A 81 8.47 -17.15 -2.23
N ALA A 82 7.57 -17.03 -1.25
CA ALA A 82 6.65 -15.89 -1.12
C ALA A 82 6.24 -15.68 0.34
N VAL A 83 5.83 -14.44 0.67
CA VAL A 83 5.19 -14.10 1.94
C VAL A 83 3.83 -13.47 1.64
N ILE A 84 2.82 -13.86 2.42
CA ILE A 84 1.42 -13.47 2.15
C ILE A 84 0.82 -12.93 3.46
N PRO A 85 0.84 -11.61 3.67
CA PRO A 85 0.18 -11.04 4.82
C PRO A 85 -1.34 -11.13 4.66
N GLY A 86 -2.05 -11.41 5.74
CA GLY A 86 -3.51 -11.49 5.70
C GLY A 86 -4.12 -11.67 7.07
N ALA A 87 -5.44 -11.57 7.12
CA ALA A 87 -6.27 -11.83 8.29
C ALA A 87 -7.50 -12.65 7.89
N LEU A 88 -8.04 -13.40 8.83
CA LEU A 88 -9.31 -14.09 8.65
C LEU A 88 -10.45 -13.16 9.04
N SER A 89 -11.43 -13.00 8.15
CA SER A 89 -12.66 -12.24 8.45
C SER A 89 -13.62 -13.06 9.32
N ALA A 90 -14.60 -12.42 9.93
CA ALA A 90 -15.66 -13.09 10.69
C ALA A 90 -16.42 -14.13 9.84
N ASP A 91 -16.49 -13.92 8.53
CA ASP A 91 -17.13 -14.83 7.57
C ASP A 91 -16.20 -15.99 7.14
N GLY A 92 -15.02 -16.13 7.72
CA GLY A 92 -14.08 -17.19 7.40
C GLY A 92 -13.34 -17.01 6.06
N ILE A 93 -13.25 -15.78 5.55
CA ILE A 93 -12.52 -15.46 4.32
C ILE A 93 -11.14 -14.93 4.68
N PHE A 94 -10.09 -15.49 4.07
CA PHE A 94 -8.74 -14.95 4.17
C PHE A 94 -8.61 -13.69 3.31
N VAL A 95 -8.39 -12.54 3.94
CA VAL A 95 -8.29 -11.25 3.28
C VAL A 95 -6.84 -10.76 3.28
N SER A 96 -6.22 -10.69 2.13
CA SER A 96 -4.89 -10.09 1.94
C SER A 96 -5.03 -8.73 1.22
N LEU A 97 -5.03 -7.57 1.92
CA LEU A 97 -4.72 -7.48 3.31
C LEU A 97 -5.82 -6.69 4.05
N ALA A 98 -6.30 -7.22 5.14
CA ALA A 98 -7.15 -6.47 6.07
C ALA A 98 -6.31 -5.38 6.77
N GLY A 99 -6.88 -4.18 6.91
CA GLY A 99 -6.19 -3.06 7.57
C GLY A 99 -5.11 -2.35 6.74
N ALA A 100 -5.02 -2.66 5.44
CA ALA A 100 -4.14 -1.97 4.49
C ALA A 100 -4.83 -1.79 3.13
N SER A 101 -4.27 -0.91 2.29
CA SER A 101 -4.87 -0.59 0.99
C SER A 101 -4.67 -1.69 -0.06
N ILE A 102 -3.60 -2.45 0.07
CA ILE A 102 -3.16 -3.51 -0.86
C ILE A 102 -2.44 -4.60 -0.08
N GLY A 103 -2.33 -5.78 -0.68
CA GLY A 103 -1.66 -6.95 -0.13
C GLY A 103 -1.31 -7.95 -1.23
N GLY A 104 -1.62 -9.22 -1.00
CA GLY A 104 -1.29 -10.33 -1.89
C GLY A 104 0.08 -10.94 -1.61
N PRO A 105 0.47 -11.94 -2.38
CA PRO A 105 1.79 -12.54 -2.27
C PRO A 105 2.89 -11.55 -2.66
N ALA A 106 3.84 -11.29 -1.76
CA ALA A 106 5.09 -10.69 -2.17
C ALA A 106 5.99 -11.79 -2.73
N VAL A 107 6.52 -11.57 -3.94
CA VAL A 107 7.31 -12.56 -4.70
C VAL A 107 8.61 -11.94 -5.21
N LYS A 108 9.58 -12.80 -5.57
CA LYS A 108 10.83 -12.35 -6.18
C LYS A 108 10.65 -12.00 -7.66
N LYS A 109 11.53 -11.15 -8.19
CA LYS A 109 11.55 -10.70 -9.60
C LYS A 109 11.62 -11.84 -10.62
N SER A 110 12.33 -12.90 -10.28
CA SER A 110 12.60 -14.03 -11.18
C SER A 110 11.66 -15.21 -10.97
N LEU A 111 10.45 -14.99 -10.43
CA LEU A 111 9.51 -16.09 -10.25
C LEU A 111 9.00 -16.58 -11.62
N PRO A 112 9.24 -17.85 -12.01
CA PRO A 112 8.71 -18.38 -13.27
C PRO A 112 7.18 -18.44 -13.29
N ALA A 113 6.58 -18.29 -14.46
CA ALA A 113 5.12 -18.28 -14.62
C ALA A 113 4.45 -19.55 -14.08
N GLU A 114 4.99 -20.73 -14.40
CA GLU A 114 4.50 -21.99 -13.87
C GLU A 114 4.56 -22.06 -12.33
N ALA A 115 5.65 -21.56 -11.74
CA ALA A 115 5.78 -21.51 -10.29
C ALA A 115 4.76 -20.55 -9.65
N CYS A 116 4.41 -19.44 -10.31
CA CYS A 116 3.36 -18.55 -9.84
C CYS A 116 1.97 -19.22 -9.88
N LEU A 117 1.65 -19.95 -10.95
CA LEU A 117 0.41 -20.74 -11.04
C LEU A 117 0.29 -21.76 -9.91
N HIS A 118 1.38 -22.46 -9.61
CA HIS A 118 1.42 -23.45 -8.52
C HIS A 118 1.37 -22.77 -7.13
N LEU A 119 1.91 -21.55 -6.97
CA LEU A 119 1.78 -20.79 -5.71
C LEU A 119 0.31 -20.49 -5.39
N ILE A 120 -0.45 -20.04 -6.38
CA ILE A 120 -1.88 -19.72 -6.19
C ILE A 120 -2.69 -21.01 -5.92
N GLU A 121 -2.40 -22.08 -6.64
CA GLU A 121 -3.00 -23.41 -6.39
C GLU A 121 -2.72 -23.91 -4.96
N ALA A 122 -1.47 -23.80 -4.51
CA ALA A 122 -1.10 -24.18 -3.14
C ALA A 122 -1.81 -23.32 -2.09
N LEU A 123 -2.04 -22.02 -2.37
CA LEU A 123 -2.81 -21.15 -1.49
C LEU A 123 -4.28 -21.57 -1.41
N GLN A 124 -4.89 -21.95 -2.53
CA GLN A 124 -6.25 -22.49 -2.55
C GLN A 124 -6.35 -23.80 -1.77
N LEU A 125 -5.40 -24.72 -1.99
CA LEU A 125 -5.35 -25.98 -1.26
C LEU A 125 -5.20 -25.75 0.26
N TYR A 126 -4.32 -24.81 0.66
CA TYR A 126 -4.16 -24.45 2.06
C TYR A 126 -5.48 -23.91 2.65
N CYS A 127 -6.18 -23.04 1.92
CA CYS A 127 -7.47 -22.48 2.32
C CYS A 127 -8.49 -23.60 2.56
N THR A 128 -8.59 -24.58 1.63
CA THR A 128 -9.50 -25.73 1.75
C THR A 128 -9.16 -26.58 2.97
N VAL A 129 -7.88 -26.92 3.18
CA VAL A 129 -7.44 -27.74 4.32
C VAL A 129 -7.62 -27.02 5.66
N ALA A 130 -7.47 -25.69 5.68
CA ALA A 130 -7.70 -24.85 6.86
C ALA A 130 -9.17 -24.59 7.15
N ASP A 131 -10.09 -25.12 6.34
CA ASP A 131 -11.54 -24.90 6.41
C ASP A 131 -11.93 -23.42 6.32
N TRP A 132 -11.20 -22.65 5.49
CA TRP A 132 -11.54 -21.27 5.17
C TRP A 132 -12.52 -21.23 3.99
N ARG A 133 -13.45 -20.26 4.02
CA ARG A 133 -14.53 -20.16 3.03
C ARG A 133 -14.12 -19.50 1.71
N GLY A 134 -12.92 -18.93 1.65
CA GLY A 134 -12.43 -18.27 0.45
C GLY A 134 -11.23 -17.38 0.71
N ILE A 135 -10.79 -16.73 -0.36
CA ILE A 135 -9.62 -15.84 -0.38
C ILE A 135 -10.00 -14.55 -1.10
N GLU A 136 -9.64 -13.41 -0.52
CA GLU A 136 -9.72 -12.10 -1.17
C GLU A 136 -8.34 -11.44 -1.17
N ILE A 137 -7.92 -10.94 -2.32
CA ILE A 137 -6.61 -10.32 -2.52
C ILE A 137 -6.78 -8.99 -3.23
N THR A 138 -6.29 -7.90 -2.62
CA THR A 138 -6.21 -6.60 -3.30
C THR A 138 -4.77 -6.36 -3.73
N LEU A 139 -4.49 -6.46 -5.04
CA LEU A 139 -3.14 -6.31 -5.57
C LEU A 139 -2.74 -4.84 -5.71
N PRO A 140 -1.44 -4.50 -5.57
CA PRO A 140 -0.93 -3.19 -5.96
C PRO A 140 -1.03 -3.01 -7.48
N PRO A 141 -1.15 -1.77 -7.99
CA PRO A 141 -0.98 -1.51 -9.42
C PRO A 141 0.40 -2.00 -9.90
N PRO A 142 0.53 -2.51 -11.15
CA PRO A 142 1.80 -3.00 -11.70
C PRO A 142 2.94 -1.96 -11.67
N ALA A 143 2.60 -0.67 -11.66
CA ALA A 143 3.56 0.43 -11.51
C ALA A 143 4.35 0.40 -10.19
N TYR A 144 3.87 -0.33 -9.16
CA TYR A 144 4.54 -0.47 -7.87
C TYR A 144 5.69 -1.47 -7.91
N ASN A 145 5.68 -2.39 -8.88
CA ASN A 145 6.69 -3.41 -9.02
C ASN A 145 8.05 -2.78 -9.39
N ASP A 146 9.12 -3.39 -8.92
CA ASP A 146 10.47 -3.02 -9.34
C ASP A 146 10.67 -3.22 -10.83
N GLU A 147 10.26 -4.38 -11.32
CA GLU A 147 10.19 -4.74 -12.73
C GLU A 147 8.72 -4.96 -13.09
N PRO A 148 8.23 -4.35 -14.19
CA PRO A 148 6.84 -4.51 -14.62
C PRO A 148 6.49 -5.99 -14.80
N ASP A 149 5.47 -6.45 -14.07
CA ASP A 149 5.04 -7.84 -14.04
C ASP A 149 3.56 -7.89 -13.62
N GLN A 150 2.77 -8.72 -14.29
CA GLN A 150 1.36 -8.99 -13.97
C GLN A 150 1.09 -10.50 -13.81
N LEU A 151 2.12 -11.24 -13.44
CA LEU A 151 2.07 -12.69 -13.37
C LEU A 151 1.11 -13.19 -12.29
N ILE A 152 1.03 -12.46 -11.15
CA ILE A 152 0.10 -12.81 -10.07
C ILE A 152 -1.34 -12.62 -10.52
N GLU A 153 -1.69 -11.51 -11.19
CA GLU A 153 -3.02 -11.26 -11.74
C GLU A 153 -3.42 -12.36 -12.72
N PHE A 154 -2.51 -12.71 -13.62
CA PHE A 154 -2.72 -13.80 -14.56
C PHE A 154 -2.96 -15.14 -13.84
N ALA A 155 -2.13 -15.47 -12.85
CA ALA A 155 -2.26 -16.70 -12.08
C ALA A 155 -3.58 -16.77 -11.30
N LEU A 156 -4.01 -15.66 -10.68
CA LEU A 156 -5.31 -15.58 -10.01
C LEU A 156 -6.45 -15.84 -10.99
N HIS A 157 -6.45 -15.19 -12.16
CA HIS A 157 -7.47 -15.40 -13.18
C HIS A 157 -7.52 -16.85 -13.66
N VAL A 158 -6.38 -17.44 -14.01
CA VAL A 158 -6.29 -18.84 -14.47
C VAL A 158 -6.75 -19.84 -13.40
N ARG A 159 -6.55 -19.52 -12.13
CA ARG A 159 -6.98 -20.34 -10.98
C ARG A 159 -8.40 -20.03 -10.50
N GLY A 160 -9.20 -19.37 -11.30
CA GLY A 160 -10.63 -19.15 -11.06
C GLY A 160 -10.96 -18.07 -10.02
N PHE A 161 -10.05 -17.16 -9.74
CA PHE A 161 -10.41 -15.95 -9.01
C PHE A 161 -11.20 -15.01 -9.92
N GLU A 162 -12.21 -14.37 -9.35
CA GLU A 162 -13.03 -13.37 -10.02
C GLU A 162 -12.65 -11.97 -9.60
N LEU A 163 -12.73 -11.00 -10.51
CA LEU A 163 -12.57 -9.60 -10.19
C LEU A 163 -13.82 -9.09 -9.45
N ILE A 164 -13.71 -8.90 -8.13
CA ILE A 164 -14.86 -8.50 -7.29
C ILE A 164 -14.93 -7.00 -7.02
N HIS A 165 -13.82 -6.27 -7.20
CA HIS A 165 -13.80 -4.81 -7.08
C HIS A 165 -12.62 -4.22 -7.86
N ARG A 166 -12.84 -3.06 -8.49
CA ARG A 166 -11.79 -2.27 -9.13
C ARG A 166 -11.86 -0.83 -8.65
N SER A 167 -10.72 -0.28 -8.24
CA SER A 167 -10.56 1.15 -7.97
C SER A 167 -9.50 1.76 -8.88
N MET A 168 -9.55 3.08 -9.03
CA MET A 168 -8.68 3.83 -9.92
C MET A 168 -7.82 4.82 -9.15
N PRO A 169 -6.65 4.40 -8.62
CA PRO A 169 -5.64 5.34 -8.15
C PRO A 169 -5.06 6.13 -9.32
N LEU A 170 -4.69 7.39 -9.03
CA LEU A 170 -4.04 8.26 -10.00
C LEU A 170 -2.59 8.51 -9.55
N LEU A 171 -1.65 8.14 -10.39
CA LEU A 171 -0.21 8.25 -10.13
C LEU A 171 0.43 9.31 -11.01
N ILE A 172 1.24 10.20 -10.43
CA ILE A 172 2.09 11.11 -11.16
C ILE A 172 3.38 10.37 -11.50
N PRO A 173 3.72 10.18 -12.79
CA PRO A 173 5.03 9.66 -13.19
C PRO A 173 6.09 10.73 -12.88
N LEU A 174 7.16 10.31 -12.18
CA LEU A 174 8.26 11.19 -11.83
C LEU A 174 9.39 11.00 -12.85
N ASP A 175 9.78 12.10 -13.48
CA ASP A 175 10.92 12.11 -14.38
C ASP A 175 12.18 12.41 -13.56
N HIS A 176 13.23 11.61 -13.72
CA HIS A 176 14.49 11.78 -13.01
C HIS A 176 15.37 12.93 -13.58
N GLN A 177 14.85 13.74 -14.49
CA GLN A 177 15.53 14.95 -14.93
C GLN A 177 15.47 16.01 -13.83
N LYS A 178 16.60 16.66 -13.56
CA LYS A 178 16.72 17.70 -12.54
C LYS A 178 15.82 18.91 -12.83
N GLY A 179 15.08 19.33 -11.82
CA GLY A 179 14.42 20.62 -11.72
C GLY A 179 13.07 20.74 -12.43
N ASP A 180 12.20 21.55 -11.84
CA ASP A 180 10.93 22.05 -12.37
C ASP A 180 10.01 21.00 -13.04
N ASN A 181 9.91 19.78 -12.47
CA ASN A 181 9.04 18.72 -12.99
C ASN A 181 7.58 19.18 -13.10
N TYR A 182 7.12 20.01 -12.16
CA TYR A 182 5.75 20.57 -12.21
C TYR A 182 5.51 21.42 -13.47
N GLN A 183 6.53 22.10 -14.02
CA GLN A 183 6.39 22.90 -15.25
C GLN A 183 6.01 22.03 -16.45
N ARG A 184 6.44 20.77 -16.48
CA ARG A 184 6.13 19.82 -17.55
C ARG A 184 4.83 19.06 -17.28
N LEU A 185 4.58 18.71 -16.03
CA LEU A 185 3.48 17.83 -15.62
C LEU A 185 2.16 18.59 -15.42
N PHE A 186 2.21 19.76 -14.79
CA PHE A 186 1.00 20.50 -14.41
C PHE A 186 0.36 21.24 -15.58
N ARG A 187 -0.97 21.28 -15.59
CA ARG A 187 -1.70 22.18 -16.49
C ARG A 187 -1.35 23.65 -16.18
N GLN A 188 -1.53 24.52 -17.18
CA GLN A 188 -1.16 25.95 -17.07
C GLN A 188 -1.74 26.65 -15.85
N SER A 189 -3.02 26.41 -15.53
CA SER A 189 -3.66 26.99 -14.35
C SER A 189 -2.94 26.61 -13.05
N GLN A 190 -2.57 25.34 -12.89
CA GLN A 190 -1.85 24.86 -11.70
C GLN A 190 -0.43 25.47 -11.61
N ARG A 191 0.26 25.61 -12.75
CA ARG A 191 1.55 26.30 -12.80
C ARG A 191 1.46 27.76 -12.38
N SER A 192 0.38 28.43 -12.77
CA SER A 192 0.12 29.82 -12.34
C SER A 192 -0.13 29.92 -10.85
N TYR A 193 -0.86 28.95 -10.25
CA TYR A 193 -1.05 28.89 -8.80
C TYR A 193 0.26 28.66 -8.05
N VAL A 194 1.14 27.78 -8.51
CA VAL A 194 2.47 27.59 -7.91
C VAL A 194 3.26 28.88 -7.89
N ARG A 195 3.29 29.63 -9.00
CA ARG A 195 4.00 30.91 -9.07
C ARG A 195 3.41 31.93 -8.11
N ALA A 196 2.09 32.11 -8.13
CA ALA A 196 1.41 33.05 -7.22
C ALA A 196 1.62 32.72 -5.73
N CYS A 197 1.63 31.43 -5.36
CA CYS A 197 1.96 30.99 -4.00
C CYS A 197 3.38 31.39 -3.60
N ARG A 198 4.36 31.12 -4.48
CA ARG A 198 5.78 31.43 -4.22
C ARG A 198 6.01 32.95 -4.12
N GLU A 199 5.37 33.74 -4.98
CA GLU A 199 5.41 35.23 -4.94
C GLU A 199 4.82 35.77 -3.65
N LYS A 200 3.82 35.12 -3.05
CA LYS A 200 3.24 35.47 -1.75
C LYS A 200 4.06 35.00 -0.55
N GLY A 201 5.19 34.34 -0.77
CA GLY A 201 6.08 33.88 0.30
C GLY A 201 5.67 32.56 0.95
N VAL A 202 4.83 31.74 0.30
CA VAL A 202 4.53 30.38 0.79
C VAL A 202 5.79 29.54 0.79
N ILE A 203 6.14 29.00 1.96
CA ILE A 203 7.30 28.12 2.17
C ILE A 203 6.81 26.70 2.35
N VAL A 204 7.46 25.74 1.65
CA VAL A 204 7.19 24.32 1.80
C VAL A 204 8.32 23.65 2.56
N THR A 205 7.97 22.83 3.55
CA THR A 205 8.91 22.07 4.37
C THR A 205 8.53 20.61 4.45
N GLU A 206 9.55 19.72 4.47
CA GLU A 206 9.40 18.31 4.79
C GLU A 206 9.82 18.07 6.24
N THR A 207 9.00 17.34 6.99
CA THR A 207 9.25 16.98 8.39
C THR A 207 8.91 15.52 8.63
N GLY A 208 9.34 15.00 9.78
CA GLY A 208 8.94 13.71 10.31
C GLY A 208 7.89 13.86 11.41
N ILE A 209 8.16 13.20 12.53
CA ILE A 209 7.27 13.22 13.70
C ILE A 209 7.16 14.62 14.34
N GLU A 210 8.15 15.47 14.15
CA GLU A 210 8.19 16.84 14.66
C GLU A 210 7.08 17.72 14.07
N GLY A 211 6.65 17.47 12.85
CA GLY A 211 5.53 18.15 12.21
C GLY A 211 4.15 17.59 12.54
N LEU A 212 4.09 16.51 13.34
CA LEU A 212 2.85 15.75 13.54
C LEU A 212 1.77 16.57 14.26
N GLY A 213 2.14 17.44 15.23
CA GLY A 213 1.17 18.28 15.96
C GLY A 213 0.38 19.18 15.02
N GLU A 214 1.08 20.01 14.22
CA GLU A 214 0.45 20.92 13.25
C GLU A 214 -0.36 20.16 12.18
N PHE A 215 0.16 19.01 11.74
CA PHE A 215 -0.57 18.14 10.80
C PHE A 215 -1.89 17.66 11.40
N LEU A 216 -1.92 17.17 12.64
CA LEU A 216 -3.13 16.66 13.28
C LEU A 216 -4.18 17.74 13.53
N GLU A 217 -3.78 18.97 13.82
CA GLU A 217 -4.71 20.11 13.90
C GLU A 217 -5.42 20.33 12.56
N LEU A 218 -4.64 20.43 11.48
CA LEU A 218 -5.19 20.63 10.14
C LEU A 218 -5.99 19.43 9.63
N PHE A 219 -5.59 18.22 10.02
CA PHE A 219 -6.31 16.99 9.75
C PHE A 219 -7.70 17.00 10.39
N ALA A 220 -7.80 17.38 11.67
CA ALA A 220 -9.07 17.49 12.37
C ALA A 220 -9.98 18.53 11.72
N GLU A 221 -9.46 19.73 11.37
CA GLU A 221 -10.20 20.79 10.66
C GLU A 221 -10.74 20.27 9.30
N THR A 222 -9.88 19.59 8.55
CA THR A 222 -10.23 19.07 7.21
C THR A 222 -11.36 18.04 7.29
N TYR A 223 -11.26 17.06 8.19
CA TYR A 223 -12.25 15.98 8.30
C TYR A 223 -13.56 16.43 8.93
N ALA A 224 -13.53 17.40 9.86
CA ALA A 224 -14.73 18.04 10.37
C ALA A 224 -15.52 18.75 9.24
N ARG A 225 -14.82 19.47 8.35
CA ARG A 225 -15.42 20.14 7.19
C ARG A 225 -15.97 19.16 6.14
N LEU A 226 -15.30 18.04 5.94
CA LEU A 226 -15.74 17.02 4.97
C LEU A 226 -16.89 16.16 5.48
N GLU A 227 -17.26 16.30 6.76
CA GLU A 227 -18.26 15.43 7.43
C GLU A 227 -17.95 13.93 7.21
N ALA A 228 -16.66 13.58 7.19
CA ALA A 228 -16.17 12.24 6.88
C ALA A 228 -15.35 11.66 8.03
N LEU A 229 -15.42 10.34 8.19
CA LEU A 229 -14.54 9.64 9.12
C LEU A 229 -13.22 9.28 8.42
N PRO A 230 -12.07 9.66 8.98
CA PRO A 230 -10.78 9.25 8.45
C PRO A 230 -10.55 7.75 8.69
N THR A 231 -9.68 7.15 7.88
CA THR A 231 -9.30 5.74 8.05
C THR A 231 -8.56 5.47 9.36
N HIS A 232 -7.79 6.46 9.84
CA HIS A 232 -7.01 6.38 11.08
C HIS A 232 -7.46 7.43 12.07
N THR A 233 -7.46 7.08 13.36
CA THR A 233 -7.54 8.08 14.43
C THR A 233 -6.20 8.80 14.60
N PRO A 234 -6.16 9.99 15.25
CA PRO A 234 -4.91 10.66 15.59
C PRO A 234 -3.90 9.76 16.33
N GLU A 235 -4.39 8.92 17.26
CA GLU A 235 -3.57 7.98 18.03
C GLU A 235 -3.00 6.86 17.14
N GLU A 236 -3.75 6.41 16.13
CA GLU A 236 -3.27 5.45 15.14
C GLU A 236 -2.16 6.04 14.28
N ILE A 237 -2.30 7.29 13.84
CA ILE A 237 -1.24 8.02 13.12
C ILE A 237 0.01 8.16 13.99
N GLN A 238 -0.14 8.50 15.29
CA GLN A 238 0.98 8.57 16.23
C GLN A 238 1.67 7.20 16.41
N ARG A 239 0.89 6.11 16.46
CA ARG A 239 1.45 4.74 16.53
C ARG A 239 2.23 4.38 15.27
N LEU A 240 1.73 4.75 14.08
CA LEU A 240 2.45 4.56 12.82
C LEU A 240 3.82 5.25 12.85
N PHE A 241 3.88 6.51 13.27
CA PHE A 241 5.16 7.24 13.38
C PHE A 241 6.13 6.58 14.35
N ARG A 242 5.64 5.99 15.46
CA ARG A 242 6.51 5.27 16.40
C ARG A 242 7.05 3.96 15.83
N ARG A 243 6.27 3.25 15.03
CA ARG A 243 6.64 1.92 14.51
C ARG A 243 7.46 1.97 13.22
N VAL A 244 7.11 2.86 12.32
CA VAL A 244 7.75 2.95 10.99
C VAL A 244 8.14 4.40 10.62
N PRO A 245 8.87 5.12 11.50
CA PRO A 245 9.17 6.54 11.32
C PRO A 245 9.91 6.85 10.01
N ALA A 246 10.78 5.92 9.57
CA ALA A 246 11.52 6.06 8.32
C ALA A 246 10.64 6.02 7.07
N ARG A 247 9.38 5.58 7.19
CA ARG A 247 8.44 5.39 6.08
C ARG A 247 7.38 6.48 5.98
N LEU A 248 7.37 7.42 6.90
CA LEU A 248 6.37 8.49 6.98
C LEU A 248 7.03 9.85 6.83
N ARG A 249 6.42 10.73 6.05
CA ARG A 249 6.86 12.12 5.86
C ARG A 249 5.66 13.06 5.90
N ILE A 250 5.80 14.17 6.59
CA ILE A 250 4.84 15.26 6.58
C ILE A 250 5.41 16.38 5.74
N TRP A 251 4.62 16.84 4.78
CA TRP A 251 4.92 18.03 3.98
C TRP A 251 3.92 19.11 4.34
N SER A 252 4.42 20.31 4.63
CA SER A 252 3.59 21.44 5.03
C SER A 252 3.92 22.69 4.22
N ALA A 253 2.88 23.37 3.73
CA ALA A 253 2.97 24.70 3.15
C ALA A 253 2.59 25.72 4.20
N LYS A 254 3.46 26.70 4.44
CA LYS A 254 3.27 27.76 5.43
C LYS A 254 3.27 29.13 4.77
N LEU A 255 2.34 29.99 5.20
CA LEU A 255 2.28 31.40 4.88
C LEU A 255 2.29 32.18 6.19
N ASP A 256 3.25 33.10 6.35
CA ASP A 256 3.43 33.92 7.56
C ASP A 256 3.40 33.09 8.87
N GLY A 257 4.09 31.94 8.83
CA GLY A 257 4.16 30.99 9.96
C GLY A 257 2.92 30.11 10.14
N THR A 258 1.83 30.35 9.42
CA THR A 258 0.59 29.54 9.49
C THR A 258 0.65 28.39 8.50
N THR A 259 0.39 27.15 8.95
CA THR A 259 0.25 25.99 8.08
C THR A 259 -1.09 26.07 7.34
N ILE A 260 -1.02 26.28 6.00
CA ILE A 260 -2.19 26.44 5.13
C ILE A 260 -2.59 25.15 4.40
N ALA A 261 -1.64 24.22 4.21
CA ALA A 261 -1.88 22.90 3.68
C ALA A 261 -0.84 21.91 4.21
N SER A 262 -1.21 20.65 4.30
CA SER A 262 -0.28 19.58 4.70
C SER A 262 -0.62 18.25 4.04
N VAL A 263 0.41 17.42 3.80
CA VAL A 263 0.28 16.09 3.20
C VAL A 263 1.05 15.09 4.04
N LEU A 264 0.40 14.01 4.45
CA LEU A 264 1.08 12.83 5.01
C LEU A 264 1.40 11.85 3.89
N LEU A 265 2.69 11.62 3.67
CA LEU A 265 3.21 10.66 2.70
C LEU A 265 3.61 9.35 3.38
N PHE A 266 3.28 8.22 2.72
CA PHE A 266 3.81 6.90 3.01
C PHE A 266 4.83 6.53 1.92
N VAL A 267 6.05 6.21 2.33
CA VAL A 267 7.06 5.62 1.45
C VAL A 267 6.75 4.13 1.33
N LEU A 268 6.05 3.74 0.26
CA LEU A 268 5.57 2.36 0.11
C LEU A 268 6.71 1.39 -0.22
N ASN A 269 7.56 1.77 -1.15
CA ASN A 269 8.80 1.07 -1.49
C ASN A 269 9.79 2.05 -2.13
N ARG A 270 10.87 1.56 -2.74
CA ARG A 270 11.88 2.42 -3.38
C ARG A 270 11.39 3.18 -4.61
N ASN A 271 10.25 2.77 -5.20
CA ASN A 271 9.71 3.36 -6.42
C ASN A 271 8.53 4.30 -6.16
N ILE A 272 7.79 4.10 -5.07
CA ILE A 272 6.47 4.69 -4.84
C ILE A 272 6.40 5.39 -3.50
N CYS A 273 5.99 6.66 -3.53
CA CYS A 273 5.37 7.34 -2.40
C CYS A 273 3.87 7.49 -2.62
N ASN A 274 3.09 7.39 -1.55
CA ASN A 274 1.63 7.56 -1.59
C ASN A 274 1.20 8.72 -0.69
N THR A 275 0.36 9.62 -1.22
CA THR A 275 -0.28 10.68 -0.43
C THR A 275 -1.46 10.09 0.32
N PHE A 276 -1.23 9.72 1.58
CA PHE A 276 -2.29 9.06 2.35
C PHE A 276 -3.35 10.05 2.84
N TYR A 277 -2.92 11.22 3.34
CA TYR A 277 -3.79 12.31 3.73
C TYR A 277 -3.35 13.63 3.11
N ILE A 278 -4.32 14.38 2.60
CA ILE A 278 -4.16 15.72 2.04
C ILE A 278 -5.10 16.64 2.80
N CYS A 279 -4.55 17.62 3.51
CA CYS A 279 -5.29 18.52 4.37
C CYS A 279 -5.08 19.97 3.93
N ASP A 280 -6.11 20.80 4.03
CA ASP A 280 -6.04 22.22 3.70
C ASP A 280 -6.85 23.06 4.70
N ARG A 281 -6.35 24.26 5.01
CA ARG A 281 -7.02 25.22 5.86
C ARG A 281 -8.09 25.99 5.06
N ALA A 282 -9.32 25.93 5.51
CA ALA A 282 -10.47 26.50 4.79
C ALA A 282 -10.30 28.01 4.53
N SER A 283 -9.78 28.76 5.51
CA SER A 283 -9.58 30.21 5.41
C SER A 283 -8.43 30.65 4.48
N HIS A 284 -7.66 29.68 3.92
CA HIS A 284 -6.48 29.96 3.09
C HIS A 284 -6.53 29.24 1.74
N ARG A 285 -7.70 28.80 1.31
CA ARG A 285 -7.85 28.02 0.05
C ARG A 285 -7.49 28.82 -1.20
N GLU A 286 -7.70 30.13 -1.18
CA GLU A 286 -7.32 31.03 -2.27
C GLU A 286 -5.81 31.07 -2.54
N PHE A 287 -5.00 30.61 -1.59
CA PHE A 287 -3.54 30.49 -1.77
C PHE A 287 -3.11 29.18 -2.41
N HIS A 288 -4.03 28.27 -2.73
CA HIS A 288 -3.73 26.99 -3.41
C HIS A 288 -2.56 26.19 -2.79
N GLY A 289 -2.45 26.16 -1.45
CA GLY A 289 -1.34 25.55 -0.71
C GLY A 289 -1.08 24.09 -1.09
N VAL A 290 -2.13 23.32 -1.37
CA VAL A 290 -2.00 21.91 -1.84
C VAL A 290 -1.26 21.82 -3.17
N THR A 291 -1.49 22.77 -4.09
CA THR A 291 -0.84 22.75 -5.41
C THR A 291 0.67 23.03 -5.31
N VAL A 292 1.09 23.98 -4.48
CA VAL A 292 2.52 24.27 -4.28
C VAL A 292 3.21 23.15 -3.53
N LEU A 293 2.52 22.47 -2.59
CA LEU A 293 3.04 21.26 -1.94
C LEU A 293 3.38 20.18 -2.97
N PHE A 294 2.46 19.88 -3.89
CA PHE A 294 2.71 18.88 -4.91
C PHE A 294 3.84 19.26 -5.87
N ALA A 295 3.99 20.54 -6.22
CA ALA A 295 5.11 21.00 -7.03
C ALA A 295 6.45 20.69 -6.37
N GLU A 296 6.58 20.94 -5.06
CA GLU A 296 7.81 20.67 -4.31
C GLU A 296 8.03 19.18 -4.09
N ILE A 297 6.97 18.46 -3.68
CA ILE A 297 7.03 17.00 -3.44
C ILE A 297 7.52 16.25 -4.67
N ILE A 298 6.99 16.53 -5.88
CA ILE A 298 7.37 15.82 -7.09
C ILE A 298 8.83 16.07 -7.47
N ASP A 299 9.34 17.30 -7.28
CA ASP A 299 10.73 17.65 -7.58
C ASP A 299 11.69 16.92 -6.62
N VAL A 300 11.37 16.92 -5.33
CA VAL A 300 12.20 16.23 -4.33
C VAL A 300 12.15 14.72 -4.51
N LEU A 301 10.98 14.12 -4.75
CA LEU A 301 10.86 12.69 -4.93
C LEU A 301 11.53 12.21 -6.22
N ALA A 302 11.41 12.97 -7.32
CA ALA A 302 12.13 12.68 -8.56
C ALA A 302 13.68 12.69 -8.35
N ASN A 303 14.18 13.71 -7.63
CA ASN A 303 15.60 13.80 -7.28
C ASN A 303 16.08 12.65 -6.36
N ARG A 304 15.19 12.08 -5.56
CA ARG A 304 15.45 10.90 -4.72
C ARG A 304 15.32 9.56 -5.47
N GLY A 305 14.95 9.59 -6.74
CA GLY A 305 14.86 8.40 -7.60
C GLY A 305 13.54 7.65 -7.51
N PHE A 306 12.49 8.22 -6.92
CA PHE A 306 11.15 7.62 -6.97
C PHE A 306 10.58 7.67 -8.39
N ARG A 307 9.85 6.64 -8.79
CA ARG A 307 9.25 6.53 -10.13
C ARG A 307 7.85 7.13 -10.22
N TYR A 308 7.09 7.07 -9.12
CA TYR A 308 5.72 7.58 -9.08
C TYR A 308 5.36 8.16 -7.71
N LEU A 309 4.52 9.20 -7.73
CA LEU A 309 3.76 9.67 -6.59
C LEU A 309 2.30 9.25 -6.76
N ASP A 310 1.81 8.34 -5.92
CA ASP A 310 0.42 7.91 -5.92
C ASP A 310 -0.46 8.89 -5.11
N LEU A 311 -1.44 9.47 -5.76
CA LEU A 311 -2.41 10.38 -5.15
C LEU A 311 -3.65 9.66 -4.57
N GLY A 312 -3.63 8.33 -4.56
CA GLY A 312 -4.74 7.50 -4.10
C GLY A 312 -5.91 7.42 -5.07
N PRO A 313 -6.89 6.52 -4.80
CA PRO A 313 -8.06 6.35 -5.64
C PRO A 313 -9.02 7.53 -5.52
N SER A 314 -9.71 7.85 -6.63
CA SER A 314 -10.78 8.86 -6.70
C SER A 314 -11.99 8.34 -7.44
N ALA A 315 -11.90 7.10 -7.90
CA ALA A 315 -12.97 6.36 -8.55
C ALA A 315 -12.88 4.88 -8.20
N SER A 316 -14.00 4.22 -8.26
CA SER A 316 -14.16 2.77 -8.12
C SER A 316 -15.31 2.28 -8.98
N SER A 317 -15.54 0.97 -9.03
CA SER A 317 -16.69 0.39 -9.74
C SER A 317 -18.03 0.95 -9.28
N ALA A 318 -18.12 1.51 -8.07
CA ALA A 318 -19.36 2.05 -7.49
C ALA A 318 -19.44 3.58 -7.47
N HIS A 319 -18.31 4.29 -7.64
CA HIS A 319 -18.27 5.75 -7.47
C HIS A 319 -17.21 6.42 -8.34
N PHE A 320 -17.53 7.57 -8.92
CA PHE A 320 -16.60 8.39 -9.69
C PHE A 320 -16.65 9.86 -9.22
N ASN A 321 -15.61 10.30 -8.48
CA ASN A 321 -15.48 11.68 -8.05
C ASN A 321 -14.82 12.54 -9.13
N ARG A 322 -15.63 13.13 -10.01
CA ARG A 322 -15.18 13.92 -11.16
C ARG A 322 -14.26 15.07 -10.75
N GLY A 323 -14.57 15.81 -9.69
CA GLY A 323 -13.79 16.95 -9.24
C GLY A 323 -12.39 16.55 -8.80
N VAL A 324 -12.30 15.52 -7.97
CA VAL A 324 -11.01 15.01 -7.47
C VAL A 324 -10.19 14.39 -8.59
N VAL A 325 -10.80 13.63 -9.50
CA VAL A 325 -10.12 13.07 -10.68
C VAL A 325 -9.53 14.20 -11.51
N SER A 326 -10.35 15.20 -11.91
CA SER A 326 -9.89 16.34 -12.71
C SER A 326 -8.76 17.13 -12.07
N PHE A 327 -8.81 17.33 -10.73
CA PHE A 327 -7.73 17.97 -9.99
C PHE A 327 -6.43 17.15 -10.11
N LYS A 328 -6.47 15.85 -9.83
CA LYS A 328 -5.28 14.98 -9.91
C LYS A 328 -4.71 14.91 -11.34
N GLU A 329 -5.57 14.82 -12.36
CA GLU A 329 -5.15 14.89 -13.77
C GLU A 329 -4.51 16.25 -14.11
N SER A 330 -4.95 17.35 -13.48
CA SER A 330 -4.36 18.67 -13.70
C SER A 330 -2.93 18.80 -13.17
N LEU A 331 -2.54 17.90 -12.26
CA LEU A 331 -1.18 17.72 -11.75
C LEU A 331 -0.34 16.73 -12.58
N GLY A 332 -0.88 16.22 -13.70
CA GLY A 332 -0.20 15.27 -14.57
C GLY A 332 -0.35 13.81 -14.16
N ALA A 333 -1.23 13.51 -13.20
CA ALA A 333 -1.48 12.14 -12.79
C ALA A 333 -2.19 11.32 -13.88
N ARG A 334 -1.89 10.04 -13.93
CA ARG A 334 -2.45 9.05 -14.86
C ARG A 334 -3.15 7.94 -14.10
N ALA A 335 -4.23 7.41 -14.68
CA ALA A 335 -5.04 6.36 -14.11
C ALA A 335 -4.33 5.00 -14.18
N PHE A 336 -4.42 4.25 -13.08
CA PHE A 336 -4.07 2.85 -12.99
C PHE A 336 -5.24 2.07 -12.39
N CYS A 337 -5.28 0.76 -12.60
CA CYS A 337 -6.25 -0.10 -11.93
C CYS A 337 -5.63 -0.70 -10.66
N ARG A 338 -6.44 -0.77 -9.62
CA ARG A 338 -6.16 -1.52 -8.41
C ARG A 338 -7.32 -2.47 -8.17
N ASP A 339 -7.04 -3.75 -8.33
CA ASP A 339 -8.02 -4.82 -8.43
C ASP A 339 -8.06 -5.65 -7.15
N ARG A 340 -9.29 -5.97 -6.72
CA ARG A 340 -9.55 -6.99 -5.71
C ARG A 340 -10.11 -8.22 -6.39
N TRP A 341 -9.41 -9.31 -6.17
CA TRP A 341 -9.74 -10.65 -6.64
C TRP A 341 -10.33 -11.48 -5.52
N GLY A 342 -11.35 -12.26 -5.82
CA GLY A 342 -12.01 -13.15 -4.86
C GLY A 342 -12.13 -14.56 -5.39
N TRP A 343 -11.93 -15.54 -4.52
CA TRP A 343 -12.19 -16.95 -4.78
C TRP A 343 -12.96 -17.54 -3.60
N ARG A 344 -13.88 -18.45 -3.87
CA ARG A 344 -14.67 -19.16 -2.87
C ARG A 344 -14.38 -20.65 -2.92
N ASN A 345 -14.29 -21.24 -1.71
CA ASN A 345 -14.02 -22.69 -1.54
C ASN A 345 -15.28 -23.50 -1.72
#